data_71b8775009403c78c24b3aff52e0f33a
#
_entry.id   71b8775009403c78c24b3aff52e0f33a
#
_cell.length_a   1.000
_cell.length_b   1.000
_cell.length_c   1.000
_cell.angle_alpha   90.00
_cell.angle_beta   90.00
_cell.angle_gamma   90.00
#
_symmetry.space_group_name_H-M   'P 1'
#
loop_
_entity.id
_entity.type
_entity.pdbx_description
1 polymer ?
#
loop_
_entity_poly.entity_id
_entity_poly.type
_entity_poly.pdbx_seq_one_letter_code
_entity_poly.pdbx_strand_id
1 'polypeptide(L)'
;MTNPLGVYGKTKLDGEIAVAGAHPEAIIIRTAWVFSEYGNNFVKTMLRLAKDRDVLGIVADQRGCPTYAGDIAQAIIDLLQRQAEGGVYHFCGDKEVSWSEFAEAIFAAAMAQGLLEKSPQVNGITTEQYPTPAKRPAYSSLDCEKIERLGISRSNWVSALENTLKVAAV
;
A
#
# COMPACT_ATOMS: atom_id res chain seq x y z
N MET A 1 -12.21 2.43 -18.26
CA MET A 1 -12.87 1.09 -18.22
C MET A 1 -12.09 0.22 -17.25
N THR A 2 -12.74 -0.42 -16.28
CA THR A 2 -12.09 -1.33 -15.30
C THR A 2 -12.01 -2.73 -15.89
N ASN A 3 -10.88 -3.43 -15.65
CA ASN A 3 -10.66 -4.80 -16.14
C ASN A 3 -9.98 -5.64 -15.03
N PRO A 4 -10.74 -6.17 -14.06
CA PRO A 4 -10.18 -6.93 -12.95
C PRO A 4 -9.54 -8.25 -13.44
N LEU A 5 -8.32 -8.54 -12.94
CA LEU A 5 -7.53 -9.71 -13.35
C LEU A 5 -7.94 -11.02 -12.66
N GLY A 6 -8.71 -10.96 -11.58
CA GLY A 6 -9.08 -12.14 -10.79
C GLY A 6 -10.31 -11.90 -9.93
N VAL A 7 -10.71 -12.94 -9.18
CA VAL A 7 -11.92 -12.92 -8.34
C VAL A 7 -11.92 -11.78 -7.34
N TYR A 8 -10.79 -11.52 -6.67
CA TYR A 8 -10.66 -10.41 -5.71
C TYR A 8 -11.00 -9.06 -6.36
N GLY A 9 -10.37 -8.74 -7.49
CA GLY A 9 -10.65 -7.49 -8.20
C GLY A 9 -12.08 -7.40 -8.69
N LYS A 10 -12.65 -8.53 -9.16
CA LYS A 10 -14.05 -8.59 -9.59
C LYS A 10 -15.01 -8.30 -8.44
N THR A 11 -14.86 -8.97 -7.31
CA THR A 11 -15.75 -8.75 -6.14
C THR A 11 -15.65 -7.33 -5.58
N LYS A 12 -14.44 -6.70 -5.62
CA LYS A 12 -14.30 -5.29 -5.27
C LYS A 12 -15.06 -4.38 -6.23
N LEU A 13 -14.94 -4.62 -7.53
CA LEU A 13 -15.68 -3.86 -8.55
C LEU A 13 -17.20 -4.05 -8.42
N ASP A 14 -17.66 -5.29 -8.19
CA ASP A 14 -19.08 -5.59 -7.99
C ASP A 14 -19.62 -4.83 -6.75
N GLY A 15 -18.81 -4.74 -5.68
CA GLY A 15 -19.13 -3.95 -4.49
C GLY A 15 -19.21 -2.45 -4.77
N GLU A 16 -18.28 -1.88 -5.55
CA GLU A 16 -18.32 -0.48 -5.96
C GLU A 16 -19.60 -0.17 -6.77
N ILE A 17 -19.96 -1.04 -7.71
CA ILE A 17 -21.16 -0.89 -8.54
C ILE A 17 -22.41 -0.95 -7.65
N ALA A 18 -22.49 -1.89 -6.72
CA ALA A 18 -23.62 -2.05 -5.80
C ALA A 18 -23.77 -0.81 -4.90
N VAL A 19 -22.69 -0.29 -4.33
CA VAL A 19 -22.70 0.92 -3.49
C VAL A 19 -23.15 2.14 -4.30
N ALA A 20 -22.54 2.36 -5.49
CA ALA A 20 -22.91 3.49 -6.34
C ALA A 20 -24.37 3.42 -6.82
N GLY A 21 -24.90 2.21 -7.07
CA GLY A 21 -26.30 2.01 -7.42
C GLY A 21 -27.28 2.28 -6.29
N ALA A 22 -26.90 1.91 -5.06
CA ALA A 22 -27.74 2.14 -3.88
C ALA A 22 -27.62 3.58 -3.34
N HIS A 23 -26.45 4.21 -3.47
CA HIS A 23 -26.17 5.55 -2.98
C HIS A 23 -25.25 6.29 -3.95
N PRO A 24 -25.79 7.00 -4.94
CA PRO A 24 -25.02 7.70 -5.97
C PRO A 24 -24.03 8.75 -5.42
N GLU A 25 -24.33 9.32 -4.26
CA GLU A 25 -23.48 10.29 -3.56
C GLU A 25 -22.36 9.64 -2.72
N ALA A 26 -22.22 8.31 -2.74
CA ALA A 26 -21.18 7.63 -1.99
C ALA A 26 -19.80 8.00 -2.50
N ILE A 27 -18.86 8.24 -1.58
CA ILE A 27 -17.44 8.40 -1.85
C ILE A 27 -16.79 7.01 -1.76
N ILE A 28 -16.18 6.58 -2.85
CA ILE A 28 -15.45 5.31 -2.96
C ILE A 28 -13.97 5.63 -3.10
N ILE A 29 -13.14 5.15 -2.17
CA ILE A 29 -11.69 5.36 -2.23
C ILE A 29 -11.01 4.05 -2.64
N ARG A 30 -10.30 4.07 -3.77
CA ARG A 30 -9.39 3.00 -4.17
C ARG A 30 -7.99 3.29 -3.65
N THR A 31 -7.36 2.29 -3.06
CA THR A 31 -6.00 2.38 -2.54
C THR A 31 -5.21 1.11 -2.87
N ALA A 32 -3.91 1.14 -2.64
CA ALA A 32 -3.00 0.02 -2.90
C ALA A 32 -1.94 -0.08 -1.80
N TRP A 33 -1.39 -1.29 -1.59
CA TRP A 33 -0.21 -1.58 -0.75
C TRP A 33 -0.29 -0.99 0.66
N VAL A 34 -1.45 -1.17 1.32
CA VAL A 34 -1.73 -0.58 2.63
C VAL A 34 -0.87 -1.22 3.72
N PHE A 35 -0.26 -0.38 4.56
CA PHE A 35 0.46 -0.80 5.75
C PHE A 35 0.09 0.08 6.95
N SER A 36 0.32 -0.45 8.16
CA SER A 36 0.18 0.28 9.42
C SER A 36 0.90 -0.45 10.55
N GLU A 37 0.93 0.14 11.72
CA GLU A 37 1.34 -0.48 12.99
C GLU A 37 0.38 -1.59 13.45
N TYR A 38 -0.85 -1.60 12.95
CA TYR A 38 -1.89 -2.57 13.32
C TYR A 38 -2.04 -3.70 12.31
N GLY A 39 -2.56 -4.84 12.76
CA GLY A 39 -2.87 -5.99 11.91
C GLY A 39 -1.65 -6.62 11.24
N ASN A 40 -1.91 -7.50 10.28
CA ASN A 40 -0.89 -8.14 9.46
C ASN A 40 -0.69 -7.38 8.16
N ASN A 41 0.55 -7.06 7.82
CA ASN A 41 0.90 -6.37 6.58
C ASN A 41 2.33 -6.71 6.15
N PHE A 42 2.74 -6.17 5.00
CA PHE A 42 4.05 -6.46 4.42
C PHE A 42 5.20 -5.98 5.31
N VAL A 43 5.10 -4.80 5.94
CA VAL A 43 6.13 -4.25 6.84
C VAL A 43 6.40 -5.22 7.99
N LYS A 44 5.36 -5.65 8.71
CA LYS A 44 5.49 -6.61 9.83
C LYS A 44 6.01 -7.97 9.37
N THR A 45 5.62 -8.40 8.17
CA THR A 45 6.12 -9.65 7.58
C THR A 45 7.61 -9.56 7.32
N MET A 46 8.11 -8.46 6.74
CA MET A 46 9.53 -8.25 6.48
C MET A 46 10.33 -8.21 7.79
N LEU A 47 9.90 -7.45 8.80
CA LEU A 47 10.56 -7.40 10.10
C LEU A 47 10.64 -8.78 10.77
N ARG A 48 9.59 -9.58 10.71
CA ARG A 48 9.58 -10.95 11.23
C ARG A 48 10.57 -11.84 10.49
N LEU A 49 10.59 -11.80 9.17
CA LEU A 49 11.50 -12.61 8.37
C LEU A 49 12.97 -12.20 8.55
N ALA A 50 13.25 -10.92 8.79
CA ALA A 50 14.59 -10.42 9.04
C ALA A 50 15.24 -10.99 10.30
N LYS A 51 14.46 -11.46 11.27
CA LYS A 51 14.98 -12.08 12.50
C LYS A 51 15.61 -13.45 12.24
N ASP A 52 15.10 -14.19 11.25
CA ASP A 52 15.42 -15.60 11.05
C ASP A 52 16.15 -15.87 9.71
N ARG A 53 16.29 -14.86 8.84
CA ARG A 53 16.82 -15.05 7.48
C ARG A 53 17.84 -13.99 7.12
N ASP A 54 18.97 -14.45 6.58
CA ASP A 54 20.04 -13.58 6.08
C ASP A 54 19.81 -13.14 4.63
N VAL A 55 19.00 -13.88 3.87
CA VAL A 55 18.71 -13.62 2.46
C VAL A 55 17.22 -13.81 2.19
N LEU A 56 16.62 -12.87 1.50
CA LEU A 56 15.20 -12.90 1.12
C LEU A 56 15.03 -12.65 -0.38
N GLY A 57 14.32 -13.58 -1.05
CA GLY A 57 13.84 -13.38 -2.43
C GLY A 57 12.54 -12.58 -2.41
N ILE A 58 12.54 -11.37 -2.96
CA ILE A 58 11.39 -10.47 -2.97
C ILE A 58 11.07 -10.05 -4.40
N VAL A 59 9.78 -10.09 -4.77
CA VAL A 59 9.32 -9.74 -6.13
C VAL A 59 9.73 -8.31 -6.51
N ALA A 60 10.40 -8.17 -7.67
CA ALA A 60 10.95 -6.91 -8.16
C ALA A 60 10.23 -6.35 -9.41
N ASP A 61 9.42 -7.18 -10.08
CA ASP A 61 8.71 -6.85 -11.31
C ASP A 61 7.25 -6.42 -11.12
N GLN A 62 6.79 -6.31 -9.86
CA GLN A 62 5.51 -5.70 -9.51
C GLN A 62 5.77 -4.33 -8.89
N ARG A 63 5.10 -3.30 -9.42
CA ARG A 63 5.25 -1.91 -8.97
C ARG A 63 3.96 -1.36 -8.40
N GLY A 64 4.09 -0.49 -7.40
CA GLY A 64 2.96 0.17 -6.73
C GLY A 64 3.44 1.21 -5.72
N CYS A 65 2.51 1.85 -5.04
CA CYS A 65 2.79 2.88 -4.06
C CYS A 65 2.37 2.39 -2.67
N PRO A 66 3.33 2.15 -1.74
CA PRO A 66 2.98 1.87 -0.35
C PRO A 66 2.14 3.00 0.24
N THR A 67 1.11 2.66 1.01
CA THR A 67 0.14 3.64 1.51
C THR A 67 -0.12 3.40 2.98
N TYR A 68 0.09 4.43 3.80
CA TYR A 68 -0.17 4.34 5.23
C TYR A 68 -1.67 4.42 5.54
N ALA A 69 -2.18 3.52 6.36
CA ALA A 69 -3.60 3.45 6.70
C ALA A 69 -4.09 4.72 7.44
N GLY A 70 -3.24 5.33 8.26
CA GLY A 70 -3.55 6.60 8.93
C GLY A 70 -3.79 7.75 7.94
N ASP A 71 -2.99 7.82 6.86
CA ASP A 71 -3.16 8.84 5.82
C ASP A 71 -4.44 8.58 4.99
N ILE A 72 -4.82 7.31 4.79
CA ILE A 72 -6.12 6.98 4.17
C ILE A 72 -7.27 7.49 5.05
N ALA A 73 -7.19 7.26 6.37
CA ALA A 73 -8.19 7.73 7.32
C ALA A 73 -8.28 9.27 7.30
N GLN A 74 -7.15 9.96 7.28
CA GLN A 74 -7.11 11.42 7.17
C GLN A 74 -7.71 11.91 5.85
N ALA A 75 -7.39 11.26 4.73
CA ALA A 75 -7.97 11.59 3.42
C ALA A 75 -9.49 11.43 3.38
N ILE A 76 -10.05 10.41 4.08
CA ILE A 76 -11.49 10.25 4.25
C ILE A 76 -12.09 11.45 5.00
N ILE A 77 -11.48 11.84 6.12
CA ILE A 77 -11.92 13.00 6.92
C ILE A 77 -11.87 14.28 6.06
N ASP A 78 -10.78 14.48 5.34
CA ASP A 78 -10.59 15.67 4.50
C ASP A 78 -11.62 15.75 3.37
N LEU A 79 -11.95 14.63 2.72
CA LEU A 79 -13.01 14.58 1.71
C LEU A 79 -14.37 14.96 2.29
N LEU A 80 -14.71 14.47 3.47
CA LEU A 80 -15.97 14.79 4.15
C LEU A 80 -16.02 16.26 4.58
N GLN A 81 -14.94 16.80 5.16
CA GLN A 81 -14.87 18.20 5.57
C GLN A 81 -14.97 19.17 4.38
N ARG A 82 -14.45 18.79 3.23
CA ARG A 82 -14.53 19.57 1.99
C ARG A 82 -15.86 19.39 1.26
N GLN A 83 -16.76 18.54 1.78
CA GLN A 83 -18.01 18.20 1.12
C GLN A 83 -17.78 17.75 -0.32
N ALA A 84 -16.77 16.88 -0.52
CA ALA A 84 -16.40 16.39 -1.82
C ALA A 84 -17.58 15.66 -2.49
N GLU A 85 -17.74 15.84 -3.79
CA GLU A 85 -18.76 15.17 -4.58
C GLU A 85 -18.59 13.64 -4.51
N GLY A 86 -19.71 12.91 -4.58
CA GLY A 86 -19.71 11.47 -4.67
C GLY A 86 -18.92 10.94 -5.86
N GLY A 87 -18.54 9.67 -5.80
CA GLY A 87 -17.83 8.98 -6.87
C GLY A 87 -16.50 8.37 -6.43
N VAL A 88 -15.74 7.92 -7.42
CA VAL A 88 -14.47 7.21 -7.17
C VAL A 88 -13.32 8.20 -7.06
N TYR A 89 -12.55 8.05 -6.00
CA TYR A 89 -11.27 8.71 -5.75
C TYR A 89 -10.16 7.66 -5.63
N HIS A 90 -8.96 8.03 -6.06
CA HIS A 90 -7.77 7.24 -5.82
C HIS A 90 -6.91 7.92 -4.77
N PHE A 91 -6.36 7.13 -3.84
CA PHE A 91 -5.42 7.62 -2.84
C PHE A 91 -4.34 6.56 -2.58
N CYS A 92 -3.09 6.91 -2.82
CA CYS A 92 -1.95 6.04 -2.53
C CYS A 92 -0.69 6.85 -2.18
N GLY A 93 0.40 6.14 -1.91
CA GLY A 93 1.69 6.73 -1.60
C GLY A 93 2.25 7.63 -2.70
N ASP A 94 3.11 8.56 -2.32
CA ASP A 94 3.69 9.59 -3.17
C ASP A 94 4.79 9.08 -4.11
N LYS A 95 5.40 7.95 -3.79
CA LYS A 95 6.50 7.35 -4.56
C LYS A 95 6.21 5.90 -4.92
N GLU A 96 6.42 5.59 -6.18
CA GLU A 96 6.30 4.24 -6.71
C GLU A 96 7.58 3.44 -6.48
N VAL A 97 7.41 2.20 -6.04
CA VAL A 97 8.49 1.23 -5.81
C VAL A 97 8.05 -0.19 -6.20
N SER A 98 9.00 -1.12 -6.29
CA SER A 98 8.73 -2.55 -6.30
C SER A 98 8.59 -3.09 -4.87
N TRP A 99 8.13 -4.34 -4.71
CA TRP A 99 8.12 -4.99 -3.40
C TRP A 99 9.54 -5.16 -2.83
N SER A 100 10.55 -5.43 -3.68
CA SER A 100 11.95 -5.52 -3.25
C SER A 100 12.48 -4.18 -2.75
N GLU A 101 12.26 -3.09 -3.49
CA GLU A 101 12.64 -1.73 -3.06
C GLU A 101 11.91 -1.32 -1.77
N PHE A 102 10.63 -1.70 -1.62
CA PHE A 102 9.91 -1.44 -0.37
C PHE A 102 10.49 -2.24 0.80
N ALA A 103 10.87 -3.52 0.60
CA ALA A 103 11.53 -4.32 1.63
C ALA A 103 12.89 -3.72 2.05
N GLU A 104 13.70 -3.26 1.10
CA GLU A 104 14.96 -2.58 1.38
C GLU A 104 14.75 -1.30 2.22
N ALA A 105 13.73 -0.50 1.88
CA ALA A 105 13.39 0.69 2.66
C ALA A 105 12.95 0.34 4.09
N ILE A 106 12.17 -0.74 4.27
CA ILE A 106 11.77 -1.24 5.60
C ILE A 106 12.99 -1.63 6.42
N PHE A 107 13.93 -2.39 5.84
CA PHE A 107 15.12 -2.83 6.55
C PHE A 107 16.06 -1.67 6.88
N ALA A 108 16.24 -0.73 5.95
CA ALA A 108 17.04 0.47 6.19
C ALA A 108 16.48 1.32 7.34
N ALA A 109 15.17 1.54 7.36
CA ALA A 109 14.50 2.29 8.44
C ALA A 109 14.56 1.54 9.79
N ALA A 110 14.41 0.21 9.78
CA ALA A 110 14.50 -0.62 10.98
C ALA A 110 15.93 -0.66 11.56
N MET A 111 16.95 -0.72 10.71
CA MET A 111 18.36 -0.60 11.12
C MET A 111 18.64 0.77 11.75
N ALA A 112 18.19 1.85 11.11
CA ALA A 112 18.36 3.21 11.61
C ALA A 112 17.72 3.44 12.99
N GLN A 113 16.68 2.69 13.32
CA GLN A 113 15.98 2.74 14.60
C GLN A 113 16.45 1.68 15.61
N GLY A 114 17.45 0.86 15.28
CA GLY A 114 17.98 -0.19 16.15
C GLY A 114 17.02 -1.38 16.36
N LEU A 115 16.01 -1.56 15.49
CA LEU A 115 15.08 -2.68 15.55
C LEU A 115 15.65 -3.97 14.94
N LEU A 116 16.69 -3.83 14.13
CA LEU A 116 17.45 -4.93 13.56
C LEU A 116 18.95 -4.69 13.80
N GLU A 117 19.68 -5.75 14.13
CA GLU A 117 21.15 -5.71 14.26
C GLU A 117 21.84 -5.83 12.90
N LYS A 118 21.19 -6.50 11.95
CA LYS A 118 21.66 -6.67 10.57
C LYS A 118 20.48 -6.63 9.60
N SER A 119 20.72 -6.11 8.40
CA SER A 119 19.77 -6.15 7.30
C SER A 119 19.92 -7.45 6.52
N PRO A 120 18.83 -8.18 6.22
CA PRO A 120 18.88 -9.26 5.24
C PRO A 120 19.29 -8.74 3.86
N GLN A 121 19.99 -9.57 3.10
CA GLN A 121 20.21 -9.32 1.67
C GLN A 121 18.89 -9.53 0.91
N VAL A 122 18.45 -8.52 0.17
CA VAL A 122 17.28 -8.62 -0.71
C VAL A 122 17.73 -9.03 -2.09
N ASN A 123 17.26 -10.17 -2.56
CA ASN A 123 17.42 -10.64 -3.94
C ASN A 123 16.10 -10.37 -4.69
N GLY A 124 16.13 -9.48 -5.69
CA GLY A 124 14.99 -9.26 -6.58
C GLY A 124 14.68 -10.52 -7.39
N ILE A 125 13.45 -11.00 -7.30
CA ILE A 125 12.96 -12.14 -8.09
C ILE A 125 11.78 -11.73 -8.95
N THR A 126 11.45 -12.53 -9.97
CA THR A 126 10.28 -12.27 -10.82
C THR A 126 9.01 -12.85 -10.19
N THR A 127 7.86 -12.35 -10.63
CA THR A 127 6.53 -12.89 -10.25
C THR A 127 6.44 -14.39 -10.53
N GLU A 128 7.03 -14.87 -11.61
CA GLU A 128 7.04 -16.29 -12.00
C GLU A 128 7.84 -17.15 -11.02
N GLN A 129 8.90 -16.60 -10.41
CA GLN A 129 9.71 -17.27 -9.39
C GLN A 129 9.03 -17.33 -8.02
N TYR A 130 7.93 -16.57 -7.84
CA TYR A 130 7.13 -16.58 -6.62
C TYR A 130 5.65 -16.85 -6.93
N PRO A 131 5.31 -18.09 -7.33
CA PRO A 131 3.94 -18.42 -7.71
C PRO A 131 2.97 -18.26 -6.54
N THR A 132 1.88 -17.54 -6.77
CA THR A 132 0.79 -17.34 -5.81
C THR A 132 -0.53 -17.80 -6.44
N PRO A 133 -1.51 -18.31 -5.64
CA PRO A 133 -2.81 -18.73 -6.16
C PRO A 133 -3.58 -17.61 -6.88
N ALA A 134 -3.38 -16.35 -6.46
CA ALA A 134 -4.02 -15.18 -7.08
C ALA A 134 -3.05 -14.48 -8.02
N LYS A 135 -3.48 -14.23 -9.26
CA LYS A 135 -2.73 -13.39 -10.20
C LYS A 135 -2.74 -11.95 -9.71
N ARG A 136 -1.56 -11.41 -9.40
CA ARG A 136 -1.38 -10.02 -9.01
C ARG A 136 -1.05 -9.15 -10.22
N PRO A 137 -1.52 -7.89 -10.27
CA PRO A 137 -1.15 -6.97 -11.33
C PRO A 137 0.35 -6.63 -11.24
N ALA A 138 1.01 -6.51 -12.39
CA ALA A 138 2.40 -6.04 -12.46
C ALA A 138 2.49 -4.54 -12.09
N TYR A 139 1.39 -3.80 -12.25
CA TYR A 139 1.33 -2.37 -11.99
C TYR A 139 0.08 -2.01 -11.18
N SER A 140 0.29 -1.42 -10.00
CA SER A 140 -0.77 -1.08 -9.04
C SER A 140 -0.74 0.40 -8.62
N SER A 141 0.08 1.23 -9.27
CA SER A 141 0.09 2.68 -9.02
C SER A 141 -1.22 3.30 -9.51
N LEU A 142 -1.72 4.25 -8.73
CA LEU A 142 -3.00 4.91 -8.98
C LEU A 142 -2.76 6.38 -9.34
N ASP A 143 -3.51 6.88 -10.31
CA ASP A 143 -3.60 8.31 -10.58
C ASP A 143 -4.45 8.99 -9.51
N CYS A 144 -3.82 9.81 -8.69
CA CYS A 144 -4.44 10.53 -7.57
C CYS A 144 -4.82 11.98 -7.90
N GLU A 145 -4.72 12.41 -9.17
CA GLU A 145 -4.92 13.81 -9.56
C GLU A 145 -6.28 14.38 -9.07
N LYS A 146 -7.36 13.57 -9.11
CA LYS A 146 -8.68 14.01 -8.67
C LYS A 146 -8.72 14.43 -7.20
N ILE A 147 -8.06 13.68 -6.30
CA ILE A 147 -8.02 14.00 -4.88
C ILE A 147 -7.01 15.13 -4.59
N GLU A 148 -5.91 15.18 -5.33
CA GLU A 148 -4.90 16.25 -5.23
C GLU A 148 -5.45 17.61 -5.65
N ARG A 149 -6.35 17.67 -6.64
CA ARG A 149 -7.06 18.91 -7.04
C ARG A 149 -7.95 19.47 -5.91
N LEU A 150 -8.34 18.64 -4.95
CA LEU A 150 -9.04 19.09 -3.74
C LEU A 150 -8.08 19.57 -2.64
N GLY A 151 -6.77 19.61 -2.91
CA GLY A 151 -5.75 20.01 -1.93
C GLY A 151 -5.46 18.92 -0.88
N ILE A 152 -5.74 17.64 -1.19
CA ILE A 152 -5.42 16.49 -0.34
C ILE A 152 -4.16 15.84 -0.90
N SER A 153 -3.06 15.92 -0.16
CA SER A 153 -1.77 15.37 -0.56
C SER A 153 -1.75 13.86 -0.43
N ARG A 154 -0.97 13.19 -1.29
CA ARG A 154 -0.71 11.75 -1.23
C ARG A 154 0.04 11.36 0.04
N SER A 155 -0.02 10.09 0.41
CA SER A 155 0.70 9.56 1.58
C SER A 155 2.21 9.65 1.38
N ASN A 156 2.91 10.40 2.25
CA ASN A 156 4.38 10.33 2.34
C ASN A 156 4.74 9.05 3.08
N TRP A 157 4.74 7.95 2.33
CA TRP A 157 4.88 6.62 2.91
C TRP A 157 6.25 6.39 3.59
N VAL A 158 7.31 7.08 3.19
CA VAL A 158 8.64 6.95 3.81
C VAL A 158 8.59 7.47 5.24
N SER A 159 8.08 8.69 5.42
CA SER A 159 7.90 9.29 6.76
C SER A 159 6.93 8.49 7.62
N ALA A 160 5.83 8.01 7.03
CA ALA A 160 4.85 7.18 7.72
C ALA A 160 5.45 5.83 8.16
N LEU A 161 6.31 5.21 7.32
CA LEU A 161 7.02 3.99 7.65
C LEU A 161 7.92 4.17 8.89
N GLU A 162 8.72 5.24 8.92
CA GLU A 162 9.58 5.55 10.05
C GLU A 162 8.78 5.69 11.36
N ASN A 163 7.61 6.34 11.30
CA ASN A 163 6.73 6.50 12.46
C ASN A 163 6.05 5.18 12.87
N THR A 164 5.62 4.38 11.89
CA THR A 164 5.05 3.04 12.12
C THR A 164 6.03 2.14 12.86
N LEU A 165 7.31 2.17 12.47
CA LEU A 165 8.35 1.35 13.10
C LEU A 165 8.61 1.75 14.55
N LYS A 166 8.56 3.03 14.91
CA LYS A 166 8.70 3.50 16.31
C LYS A 166 7.62 2.93 17.22
N VAL A 167 6.39 2.82 16.73
CA VAL A 167 5.25 2.28 17.50
C VAL A 167 5.31 0.75 17.57
N ALA A 168 5.79 0.08 16.53
CA ALA A 168 5.90 -1.39 16.50
C ALA A 168 7.02 -1.95 17.40
N ALA A 169 7.89 -1.08 17.93
CA ALA A 169 9.00 -1.42 18.81
C ALA A 169 8.60 -1.52 20.30
N VAL A 170 7.35 -1.23 20.65
CA VAL A 170 6.83 -1.25 22.05
C VAL A 170 6.10 -2.55 22.36
#